data_46721f6c629820fbf8677621e7429aa0
#
_entry.id   46721f6c629820fbf8677621e7429aa0
#
_cell.length_a   1.000
_cell.length_b   1.000
_cell.length_c   1.000
_cell.angle_alpha   90.00
_cell.angle_beta   90.00
_cell.angle_gamma   90.00
#
_symmetry.space_group_name_H-M   'P 1'
#
loop_
_entity.id
_entity.type
_entity.pdbx_description
1 polymer ?
#
loop_
_entity_poly.entity_id
_entity_poly.type
_entity_poly.pdbx_seq_one_letter_code
_entity_poly.pdbx_strand_id
1 'polypeptide(L)'
;MNTVEIIPFSEELKEPIKTLNKEWLQKYFKVEEKDEIVLSNPQEEIIDKGGLIFYAKYKSEIIGTVSLMKIDHNTFELSKMAVSDKAQGLGIGNKLLIHCLAVAEENNIKTLILYSNRKLLPAIHLYEKFGFIEVPLGNVSYERADIKMEKIIP
;
A
#
# COMPACT_ATOMS: atom_id res chain seq x y z
N MET A 1 -5.52 3.23 26.48
CA MET A 1 -6.34 3.68 25.34
C MET A 1 -5.98 2.93 24.08
N ASN A 2 -6.99 2.59 23.29
CA ASN A 2 -6.80 1.79 22.10
C ASN A 2 -6.62 2.70 20.89
N THR A 3 -5.37 3.10 20.65
CA THR A 3 -5.02 3.93 19.49
C THR A 3 -4.33 3.10 18.43
N VAL A 4 -4.52 3.50 17.17
CA VAL A 4 -3.80 2.89 16.05
C VAL A 4 -2.43 3.55 15.94
N GLU A 5 -1.41 2.73 15.88
CA GLU A 5 -0.03 3.18 15.74
C GLU A 5 0.53 2.72 14.40
N ILE A 6 1.16 3.62 13.66
CA ILE A 6 1.82 3.25 12.39
C ILE A 6 3.29 2.99 12.70
N ILE A 7 3.74 1.78 12.40
CA ILE A 7 5.13 1.35 12.68
C ILE A 7 5.82 0.91 11.39
N PRO A 8 7.15 1.04 11.33
CA PRO A 8 7.89 0.60 10.16
C PRO A 8 8.07 -0.92 10.14
N PHE A 9 8.37 -1.42 8.95
CA PHE A 9 8.74 -2.82 8.73
C PHE A 9 10.05 -3.18 9.45
N SER A 10 10.14 -4.43 9.91
CA SER A 10 11.39 -5.04 10.35
C SER A 10 11.37 -6.50 9.93
N GLU A 11 12.53 -7.13 9.83
CA GLU A 11 12.62 -8.55 9.47
C GLU A 11 11.82 -9.45 10.42
N GLU A 12 11.75 -9.08 11.69
CA GLU A 12 10.94 -9.81 12.68
C GLU A 12 9.45 -9.76 12.38
N LEU A 13 9.02 -8.73 11.62
CA LEU A 13 7.63 -8.52 11.23
C LEU A 13 7.44 -8.69 9.72
N LYS A 14 8.08 -9.70 9.13
CA LYS A 14 7.96 -9.92 7.68
C LYS A 14 6.69 -10.64 7.25
N GLU A 15 6.03 -11.35 8.17
CA GLU A 15 4.84 -12.13 7.84
C GLU A 15 3.55 -11.32 7.63
N PRO A 16 3.27 -10.25 8.42
CA PRO A 16 1.99 -9.55 8.29
C PRO A 16 1.68 -9.00 6.90
N ILE A 17 2.67 -8.49 6.16
CA ILE A 17 2.42 -8.01 4.81
C ILE A 17 1.86 -9.12 3.91
N LYS A 18 2.41 -10.32 4.04
CA LYS A 18 1.98 -11.48 3.27
C LYS A 18 0.58 -11.95 3.69
N THR A 19 0.37 -12.12 4.98
CA THR A 19 -0.91 -12.60 5.52
C THR A 19 -2.06 -11.65 5.16
N LEU A 20 -1.88 -10.36 5.41
CA LEU A 20 -2.91 -9.35 5.14
C LEU A 20 -3.22 -9.23 3.65
N ASN A 21 -2.19 -9.20 2.81
CA ASN A 21 -2.39 -9.08 1.37
C ASN A 21 -3.01 -10.34 0.76
N LYS A 22 -2.61 -11.53 1.20
CA LYS A 22 -3.21 -12.77 0.69
C LYS A 22 -4.67 -12.88 1.08
N GLU A 23 -5.03 -12.53 2.31
CA GLU A 23 -6.42 -12.50 2.76
C GLU A 23 -7.25 -11.58 1.87
N TRP A 24 -6.75 -10.36 1.60
CA TRP A 24 -7.43 -9.39 0.76
C TRP A 24 -7.54 -9.86 -0.69
N LEU A 25 -6.44 -10.39 -1.28
CA LEU A 25 -6.42 -10.85 -2.66
C LEU A 25 -7.37 -12.04 -2.87
N GLN A 26 -7.39 -12.99 -1.96
CA GLN A 26 -8.27 -14.16 -2.04
C GLN A 26 -9.74 -13.77 -1.96
N LYS A 27 -10.04 -12.66 -1.28
CA LYS A 27 -11.40 -12.15 -1.12
C LYS A 27 -11.90 -11.45 -2.39
N TYR A 28 -11.06 -10.67 -3.05
CA TYR A 28 -11.48 -9.80 -4.15
C TYR A 28 -10.93 -10.20 -5.52
N PHE A 29 -9.84 -10.93 -5.57
CA PHE A 29 -9.13 -11.30 -6.79
C PHE A 29 -8.52 -12.69 -6.65
N LYS A 30 -7.32 -12.86 -7.20
CA LYS A 30 -6.50 -14.05 -7.01
C LYS A 30 -5.06 -13.64 -6.71
N VAL A 31 -4.30 -14.51 -6.08
CA VAL A 31 -2.88 -14.29 -5.84
C VAL A 31 -2.14 -14.59 -7.15
N GLU A 32 -1.50 -13.59 -7.74
CA GLU A 32 -0.71 -13.77 -8.96
C GLU A 32 0.73 -14.14 -8.60
N GLU A 33 1.47 -14.67 -9.55
CA GLU A 33 2.85 -15.11 -9.31
C GLU A 33 3.74 -13.99 -8.75
N LYS A 34 3.60 -12.78 -9.29
CA LYS A 34 4.35 -11.62 -8.82
C LYS A 34 4.01 -11.26 -7.37
N ASP A 35 2.75 -11.40 -6.98
CA ASP A 35 2.34 -11.21 -5.58
C ASP A 35 3.08 -12.17 -4.67
N GLU A 36 3.14 -13.44 -5.07
CA GLU A 36 3.80 -14.48 -4.28
C GLU A 36 5.28 -14.15 -4.06
N ILE A 37 5.96 -13.71 -5.12
CA ILE A 37 7.38 -13.34 -5.05
C ILE A 37 7.61 -12.16 -4.10
N VAL A 38 6.86 -11.09 -4.28
CA VAL A 38 7.02 -9.86 -3.50
C VAL A 38 6.65 -10.08 -2.03
N LEU A 39 5.51 -10.74 -1.79
CA LEU A 39 5.00 -10.94 -0.43
C LEU A 39 5.81 -11.95 0.37
N SER A 40 6.49 -12.87 -0.30
CA SER A 40 7.36 -13.86 0.36
C SER A 40 8.76 -13.31 0.61
N ASN A 41 9.16 -12.23 -0.07
CA ASN A 41 10.50 -11.65 0.02
C ASN A 41 10.45 -10.13 0.15
N PRO A 42 9.72 -9.58 1.15
CA PRO A 42 9.53 -8.13 1.25
C PRO A 42 10.82 -7.36 1.48
N GLN A 43 11.79 -7.93 2.20
CA GLN A 43 13.08 -7.26 2.40
C GLN A 43 13.78 -7.06 1.06
N GLU A 44 13.96 -8.14 0.30
CA GLU A 44 14.69 -8.11 -0.98
C GLU A 44 13.92 -7.37 -2.06
N GLU A 45 12.61 -7.55 -2.13
CA GLU A 45 11.78 -7.03 -3.22
C GLU A 45 11.33 -5.59 -3.02
N ILE A 46 11.28 -5.11 -1.79
CA ILE A 46 10.81 -3.76 -1.47
C ILE A 46 11.89 -2.93 -0.79
N ILE A 47 12.34 -3.36 0.39
CA ILE A 47 13.25 -2.56 1.23
C ILE A 47 14.63 -2.40 0.57
N ASP A 48 15.24 -3.50 0.11
CA ASP A 48 16.57 -3.47 -0.50
C ASP A 48 16.59 -2.68 -1.81
N LYS A 49 15.43 -2.53 -2.46
CA LYS A 49 15.29 -1.72 -3.67
C LYS A 49 15.01 -0.25 -3.38
N GLY A 50 15.04 0.14 -2.11
CA GLY A 50 14.85 1.53 -1.70
C GLY A 50 13.42 1.88 -1.32
N GLY A 51 12.53 0.90 -1.26
CA GLY A 51 11.14 1.10 -0.85
C GLY A 51 10.96 1.07 0.66
N LEU A 52 9.71 1.28 1.08
CA LEU A 52 9.32 1.33 2.49
C LEU A 52 8.05 0.51 2.69
N ILE A 53 7.91 -0.07 3.88
CA ILE A 53 6.72 -0.81 4.27
C ILE A 53 6.30 -0.30 5.64
N PHE A 54 4.99 -0.05 5.82
CA PHE A 54 4.43 0.36 7.10
C PHE A 54 3.30 -0.56 7.52
N TYR A 55 3.16 -0.69 8.83
CA TYR A 55 2.08 -1.46 9.44
C TYR A 55 1.23 -0.57 10.34
N ALA A 56 -0.06 -0.88 10.39
CA ALA A 56 -0.98 -0.30 11.38
C ALA A 56 -1.16 -1.32 12.49
N LYS A 57 -0.80 -0.92 13.71
CA LYS A 57 -0.87 -1.76 14.91
C LYS A 57 -1.97 -1.25 15.82
N TYR A 58 -2.81 -2.16 16.29
CA TYR A 58 -3.91 -1.84 17.18
C TYR A 58 -4.08 -2.97 18.19
N LYS A 59 -4.10 -2.64 19.48
CA LYS A 59 -4.20 -3.64 20.56
C LYS A 59 -3.15 -4.75 20.39
N SER A 60 -1.91 -4.38 20.10
CA SER A 60 -0.78 -5.30 19.93
C SER A 60 -0.90 -6.22 18.71
N GLU A 61 -1.85 -5.98 17.81
CA GLU A 61 -2.04 -6.76 16.59
C GLU A 61 -1.80 -5.91 15.35
N ILE A 62 -1.14 -6.47 14.35
CA ILE A 62 -0.95 -5.81 13.05
C ILE A 62 -2.22 -6.03 12.24
N ILE A 63 -2.94 -4.96 11.94
CA ILE A 63 -4.25 -5.02 11.27
C ILE A 63 -4.29 -4.33 9.91
N GLY A 64 -3.20 -3.74 9.50
CA GLY A 64 -3.13 -3.11 8.18
C GLY A 64 -1.69 -2.95 7.74
N THR A 65 -1.50 -2.77 6.43
CA THR A 65 -0.18 -2.60 5.83
C THR A 65 -0.28 -1.77 4.56
N VAL A 66 0.82 -1.13 4.20
CA VAL A 66 0.98 -0.42 2.93
C VAL A 66 2.46 -0.36 2.60
N SER A 67 2.78 -0.33 1.31
CA SER A 67 4.16 -0.22 0.84
C SER A 67 4.31 0.98 -0.09
N LEU A 68 5.51 1.58 -0.07
CA LEU A 68 5.95 2.55 -1.06
C LEU A 68 7.10 1.91 -1.81
N MET A 69 6.84 1.47 -3.04
CA MET A 69 7.84 0.81 -3.87
C MET A 69 8.56 1.84 -4.73
N LYS A 70 9.88 1.84 -4.67
CA LYS A 70 10.69 2.80 -5.43
C LYS A 70 10.66 2.46 -6.93
N ILE A 71 10.22 3.42 -7.74
CA ILE A 71 10.27 3.32 -9.21
C ILE A 71 11.57 3.99 -9.69
N ASP A 72 11.80 5.23 -9.25
CA ASP A 72 13.06 5.96 -9.40
C ASP A 72 13.17 6.92 -8.22
N HIS A 73 14.19 7.76 -8.17
CA HIS A 73 14.38 8.64 -6.99
C HIS A 73 13.32 9.73 -6.86
N ASN A 74 12.51 9.98 -7.88
CA ASN A 74 11.42 10.97 -7.84
C ASN A 74 10.04 10.34 -7.69
N THR A 75 9.86 9.07 -8.08
CA THR A 75 8.55 8.43 -8.16
C THR A 75 8.52 7.15 -7.35
N PHE A 76 7.52 7.03 -6.49
CA PHE A 76 7.27 5.81 -5.72
C PHE A 76 5.85 5.32 -6.00
N GLU A 77 5.64 4.04 -5.90
CA GLU A 77 4.32 3.41 -6.08
C GLU A 77 3.73 3.05 -4.72
N LEU A 78 2.54 3.57 -4.43
CA LEU A 78 1.73 3.15 -3.29
C LEU A 78 1.16 1.78 -3.65
N SER A 79 1.52 0.76 -2.91
CA SER A 79 1.22 -0.63 -3.26
C SER A 79 0.99 -1.50 -2.03
N LYS A 80 0.47 -2.71 -2.25
CA LYS A 80 0.31 -3.71 -1.19
C LYS A 80 -0.45 -3.20 0.03
N MET A 81 -1.42 -2.30 -0.18
CA MET A 81 -2.30 -1.83 0.90
C MET A 81 -3.38 -2.87 1.16
N ALA A 82 -3.43 -3.33 2.38
CA ALA A 82 -4.44 -4.29 2.81
C ALA A 82 -4.79 -4.05 4.28
N VAL A 83 -6.08 -4.13 4.60
CA VAL A 83 -6.59 -3.92 5.94
C VAL A 83 -7.40 -5.15 6.35
N SER A 84 -7.16 -5.65 7.56
CA SER A 84 -7.88 -6.81 8.09
C SER A 84 -9.37 -6.50 8.23
N ASP A 85 -10.22 -7.50 7.99
CA ASP A 85 -11.66 -7.38 8.21
C ASP A 85 -11.99 -7.02 9.67
N LYS A 86 -11.13 -7.39 10.61
CA LYS A 86 -11.28 -7.07 12.03
C LYS A 86 -11.15 -5.58 12.32
N ALA A 87 -10.61 -4.81 11.38
CA ALA A 87 -10.29 -3.39 11.57
C ALA A 87 -11.34 -2.45 11.01
N GLN A 88 -12.52 -2.96 10.69
CA GLN A 88 -13.62 -2.15 10.17
C GLN A 88 -13.98 -1.02 11.13
N GLY A 89 -14.22 0.16 10.59
CA GLY A 89 -14.64 1.32 11.37
C GLY A 89 -13.52 2.07 12.08
N LEU A 90 -12.26 1.65 11.94
CA LEU A 90 -11.13 2.31 12.59
C LEU A 90 -10.42 3.34 11.70
N GLY A 91 -10.81 3.46 10.43
CA GLY A 91 -10.18 4.40 9.51
C GLY A 91 -8.74 4.05 9.17
N ILE A 92 -8.39 2.77 9.14
CA ILE A 92 -7.02 2.31 8.93
C ILE A 92 -6.46 2.74 7.58
N GLY A 93 -7.25 2.62 6.50
CA GLY A 93 -6.84 3.05 5.16
C GLY A 93 -6.47 4.52 5.12
N ASN A 94 -7.28 5.38 5.75
CA ASN A 94 -7.00 6.82 5.87
C ASN A 94 -5.68 7.06 6.61
N LYS A 95 -5.48 6.38 7.74
CA LYS A 95 -4.28 6.56 8.57
C LYS A 95 -3.01 6.13 7.84
N LEU A 96 -3.07 5.01 7.14
CA LEU A 96 -1.93 4.52 6.35
C LEU A 96 -1.61 5.48 5.20
N LEU A 97 -2.63 5.98 4.51
CA LEU A 97 -2.44 6.90 3.39
C LEU A 97 -1.88 8.25 3.86
N ILE A 98 -2.42 8.80 4.94
CA ILE A 98 -1.91 10.04 5.54
C ILE A 98 -0.43 9.87 5.90
N HIS A 99 -0.07 8.75 6.49
CA HIS A 99 1.32 8.46 6.85
C HIS A 99 2.23 8.41 5.62
N CYS A 100 1.80 7.72 4.56
CA CYS A 100 2.56 7.64 3.32
C CYS A 100 2.78 9.00 2.67
N LEU A 101 1.76 9.87 2.69
CA LEU A 101 1.88 11.21 2.14
C LEU A 101 2.87 12.05 2.93
N ALA A 102 2.87 11.95 4.26
CA ALA A 102 3.83 12.63 5.12
C ALA A 102 5.26 12.15 4.85
N VAL A 103 5.45 10.84 4.74
CA VAL A 103 6.75 10.24 4.43
C VAL A 103 7.25 10.68 3.06
N ALA A 104 6.37 10.73 2.07
CA ALA A 104 6.72 11.18 0.72
C ALA A 104 7.24 12.62 0.75
N GLU A 105 6.55 13.50 1.47
CA GLU A 105 6.96 14.89 1.61
C GLU A 105 8.31 15.01 2.33
N GLU A 106 8.48 14.31 3.44
CA GLU A 106 9.73 14.31 4.22
C GLU A 106 10.94 13.81 3.43
N ASN A 107 10.72 12.86 2.51
CA ASN A 107 11.79 12.25 1.72
C ASN A 107 11.95 12.86 0.34
N ASN A 108 11.31 14.00 0.08
CA ASN A 108 11.39 14.71 -1.19
C ASN A 108 10.97 13.86 -2.40
N ILE A 109 10.04 12.96 -2.21
CA ILE A 109 9.44 12.19 -3.29
C ILE A 109 8.53 13.15 -4.06
N LYS A 110 8.68 13.20 -5.38
CA LYS A 110 7.95 14.16 -6.22
C LYS A 110 6.57 13.67 -6.63
N THR A 111 6.44 12.37 -6.87
CA THR A 111 5.22 11.78 -7.43
C THR A 111 4.94 10.44 -6.79
N LEU A 112 3.69 10.22 -6.42
CA LEU A 112 3.19 8.89 -6.04
C LEU A 112 2.26 8.40 -7.12
N ILE A 113 2.45 7.14 -7.53
CA ILE A 113 1.53 6.46 -8.45
C ILE A 113 0.92 5.28 -7.72
N LEU A 114 -0.22 4.80 -8.21
CA LEU A 114 -0.83 3.56 -7.75
C LEU A 114 -1.60 2.90 -8.88
N TYR A 115 -1.79 1.61 -8.75
CA TYR A 115 -2.64 0.83 -9.65
C TYR A 115 -3.78 0.23 -8.84
N SER A 116 -4.98 0.22 -9.39
CA SER A 116 -6.16 -0.29 -8.70
C SER A 116 -7.12 -0.93 -9.69
N ASN A 117 -8.31 -1.24 -9.22
CA ASN A 117 -9.37 -1.80 -10.06
C ASN A 117 -10.64 -1.00 -9.85
N ARG A 118 -11.34 -0.70 -10.95
CA ARG A 118 -12.54 0.16 -10.94
C ARG A 118 -13.68 -0.40 -10.09
N LYS A 119 -13.70 -1.70 -9.81
CA LYS A 119 -14.72 -2.27 -8.93
C LYS A 119 -14.49 -1.93 -7.46
N LEU A 120 -13.30 -1.46 -7.09
CA LEU A 120 -12.95 -1.07 -5.72
C LEU A 120 -13.30 0.40 -5.48
N LEU A 121 -14.60 0.76 -5.60
CA LEU A 121 -15.04 2.15 -5.49
C LEU A 121 -14.64 2.83 -4.18
N PRO A 122 -14.75 2.20 -3.00
CA PRO A 122 -14.31 2.84 -1.75
C PRO A 122 -12.83 3.22 -1.78
N ALA A 123 -11.97 2.37 -2.34
CA ALA A 123 -10.53 2.65 -2.43
C ALA A 123 -10.27 3.81 -3.39
N ILE A 124 -10.91 3.82 -4.54
CA ILE A 124 -10.75 4.90 -5.53
C ILE A 124 -11.22 6.22 -4.94
N HIS A 125 -12.36 6.24 -4.26
CA HIS A 125 -12.86 7.45 -3.59
C HIS A 125 -11.89 7.96 -2.52
N LEU A 126 -11.27 7.04 -1.78
CA LEU A 126 -10.25 7.40 -0.80
C LEU A 126 -9.05 8.09 -1.46
N TYR A 127 -8.55 7.52 -2.56
CA TYR A 127 -7.42 8.11 -3.29
C TYR A 127 -7.77 9.48 -3.84
N GLU A 128 -8.95 9.63 -4.45
CA GLU A 128 -9.44 10.92 -4.96
C GLU A 128 -9.52 11.97 -3.86
N LYS A 129 -10.00 11.57 -2.68
CA LYS A 129 -10.09 12.46 -1.52
C LYS A 129 -8.73 13.06 -1.15
N PHE A 130 -7.66 12.28 -1.33
CA PHE A 130 -6.30 12.74 -1.02
C PHE A 130 -5.58 13.35 -2.21
N GLY A 131 -6.29 13.62 -3.30
CA GLY A 131 -5.74 14.36 -4.43
C GLY A 131 -5.13 13.52 -5.54
N PHE A 132 -5.31 12.21 -5.52
CA PHE A 132 -4.90 11.36 -6.64
C PHE A 132 -5.87 11.56 -7.80
N ILE A 133 -5.33 11.61 -9.02
CA ILE A 133 -6.12 11.73 -10.25
C ILE A 133 -5.81 10.55 -11.17
N GLU A 134 -6.77 10.17 -11.99
CA GLU A 134 -6.56 9.11 -12.97
C GLU A 134 -5.63 9.60 -14.08
N VAL A 135 -4.68 8.73 -14.47
CA VAL A 135 -3.76 8.98 -15.59
C VAL A 135 -3.78 7.74 -16.52
N PRO A 136 -3.23 7.84 -17.73
CA PRO A 136 -3.20 6.67 -18.63
C PRO A 136 -2.54 5.46 -17.99
N LEU A 137 -3.18 4.30 -18.16
CA LEU A 137 -2.77 3.05 -17.51
C LEU A 137 -1.39 2.57 -17.95
N GLY A 138 -1.10 2.58 -19.23
CA GLY A 138 0.16 2.08 -19.74
C GLY A 138 0.32 0.57 -19.55
N ASN A 139 1.56 0.12 -19.45
CA ASN A 139 1.87 -1.28 -19.18
C ASN A 139 1.78 -1.56 -17.68
N VAL A 140 1.12 -2.67 -17.31
CA VAL A 140 0.91 -3.04 -15.92
C VAL A 140 1.45 -4.44 -15.66
N SER A 141 1.88 -4.67 -14.39
CA SER A 141 2.45 -5.94 -13.95
C SER A 141 1.42 -6.93 -13.46
N TYR A 142 0.20 -6.49 -13.17
CA TYR A 142 -0.87 -7.33 -12.60
C TYR A 142 -2.09 -7.28 -13.49
N GLU A 143 -2.71 -8.46 -13.73
CA GLU A 143 -3.92 -8.57 -14.54
C GLU A 143 -5.10 -7.79 -13.96
N ARG A 144 -5.17 -7.72 -12.64
CA ARG A 144 -6.27 -7.07 -11.93
C ARG A 144 -6.26 -5.54 -12.05
N ALA A 145 -5.16 -4.94 -12.46
CA ALA A 145 -5.05 -3.49 -12.54
C ALA A 145 -5.71 -2.97 -13.81
N ASP A 146 -6.72 -2.10 -13.68
CA ASP A 146 -7.38 -1.45 -14.82
C ASP A 146 -7.49 0.07 -14.66
N ILE A 147 -6.89 0.63 -13.61
CA ILE A 147 -6.81 2.07 -13.40
C ILE A 147 -5.45 2.41 -12.77
N LYS A 148 -4.85 3.50 -13.26
CA LYS A 148 -3.64 4.08 -12.67
C LYS A 148 -3.97 5.47 -12.18
N MET A 149 -3.50 5.81 -11.00
CA MET A 149 -3.70 7.14 -10.42
C MET A 149 -2.36 7.73 -10.00
N GLU A 150 -2.32 9.05 -9.95
CA GLU A 150 -1.10 9.79 -9.66
C GLU A 150 -1.39 11.00 -8.78
N LYS A 151 -0.46 11.28 -7.87
CA LYS A 151 -0.48 12.49 -7.06
C LYS A 151 0.90 13.14 -7.09
N ILE A 152 0.92 14.44 -7.41
CA ILE A 152 2.14 15.25 -7.32
C ILE A 152 2.27 15.71 -5.87
N ILE A 153 3.42 15.45 -5.26
CA ILE A 153 3.69 15.83 -3.87
C ILE A 153 4.26 17.25 -3.84
N PRO A 154 3.63 18.17 -3.08
CA PRO A 154 4.07 19.57 -3.01
C PRO A 154 5.44 19.75 -2.37
#